data_cb2d95e39e21eba99e46e0f13c78e4e5
#
_entry.id   cb2d95e39e21eba99e46e0f13c78e4e5
#
_cell.length_a   1.000
_cell.length_b   1.000
_cell.length_c   1.000
_cell.angle_alpha   90.00
_cell.angle_beta   90.00
_cell.angle_gamma   90.00
#
_symmetry.space_group_name_H-M   'P 1'
#
loop_
_entity.id
_entity.type
_entity.pdbx_description
1 polymer ?
#
loop_
_entity_poly.entity_id
_entity_poly.type
_entity_poly.pdbx_seq_one_letter_code
_entity_poly.pdbx_strand_id
1 'polypeptide(L)'
;TATTFCGLLPEGVYLGGAIAPGIGISTDALYQRTAQLPRIELIMPKKAICTTTVSAMQAGVMYGYIGLIEGVIKHMAGELGGEAFVIATGGFANTMAAGTKMIDVVEPFLTLEGLRLIYEKNKNK
;
A
#
# COMPACT_ATOMS: atom_id res chain seq x y z
N THR A 1 -9.14 4.31 -0.84
CA THR A 1 -9.09 5.19 -2.03
C THR A 1 -7.65 5.55 -2.41
N ALA A 2 -6.84 5.96 -1.44
CA ALA A 2 -5.43 6.28 -1.66
C ALA A 2 -4.55 5.40 -0.80
N THR A 3 -3.33 5.18 -1.24
CA THR A 3 -2.27 4.62 -0.41
C THR A 3 -1.35 5.75 0.00
N THR A 4 -1.21 5.95 1.31
CA THR A 4 -0.34 6.98 1.87
C THR A 4 0.89 6.35 2.48
N PHE A 5 2.02 7.02 2.28
CA PHE A 5 3.31 6.61 2.82
C PHE A 5 3.78 7.73 3.74
N CYS A 6 4.01 7.42 5.00
CA CYS A 6 4.42 8.39 6.00
C CYS A 6 5.83 8.09 6.51
N GLY A 7 6.71 9.07 6.42
CA GLY A 7 8.09 8.97 6.93
C GLY A 7 8.19 9.51 8.34
N LEU A 8 8.69 8.68 9.26
CA LEU A 8 8.83 9.01 10.67
C LEU A 8 10.27 8.74 11.12
N LEU A 9 10.80 9.65 11.91
CA LEU A 9 12.07 9.42 12.61
C LEU A 9 11.83 8.58 13.87
N PRO A 10 12.86 7.89 14.39
CA PRO A 10 12.74 7.08 15.62
C PRO A 10 12.22 7.89 16.82
N GLU A 11 12.50 9.19 16.86
CA GLU A 11 12.06 10.11 17.92
C GLU A 11 10.57 10.46 17.81
N GLY A 12 9.86 9.97 16.78
CA GLY A 12 8.46 10.27 16.56
C GLY A 12 8.19 11.53 15.74
N VAL A 13 9.19 12.08 15.09
CA VAL A 13 9.03 13.25 14.22
C VAL A 13 8.48 12.81 12.86
N TYR A 14 7.35 13.38 12.47
CA TYR A 14 6.77 13.16 11.15
C TYR A 14 7.43 14.08 10.13
N LEU A 15 8.05 13.50 9.12
CA LEU A 15 8.78 14.24 8.10
C LEU A 15 7.93 14.58 6.87
N GLY A 16 6.80 13.93 6.70
CA GLY A 16 5.99 14.02 5.51
C GLY A 16 5.85 12.66 4.83
N GLY A 17 5.39 12.64 3.61
CA GLY A 17 5.17 11.37 2.94
C GLY A 17 4.80 11.51 1.48
N ALA A 18 4.29 10.43 0.92
CA ALA A 18 3.84 10.34 -0.47
C ALA A 18 2.42 9.80 -0.51
N ILE A 19 1.67 10.19 -1.53
CA ILE A 19 0.30 9.72 -1.74
C ILE A 19 0.22 9.15 -3.14
N ALA A 20 -0.26 7.91 -3.26
CA ALA A 20 -0.47 7.24 -4.53
C ALA A 20 -1.94 6.82 -4.67
N PRO A 21 -2.44 6.65 -5.89
CA PRO A 21 -3.77 6.07 -6.08
C PRO A 21 -3.83 4.69 -5.43
N GLY A 22 -4.91 4.40 -4.71
CA GLY A 22 -5.10 3.08 -4.11
C GLY A 22 -5.26 2.00 -5.16
N ILE A 23 -5.02 0.74 -4.79
CA ILE A 23 -5.10 -0.38 -5.73
C ILE A 23 -6.52 -0.55 -6.28
N GLY A 24 -7.54 -0.30 -5.45
CA GLY A 24 -8.94 -0.39 -5.88
C GLY A 24 -9.28 0.61 -6.98
N ILE A 25 -8.97 1.89 -6.77
CA ILE A 25 -9.28 2.91 -7.77
C ILE A 25 -8.41 2.78 -9.03
N SER A 26 -7.19 2.29 -8.90
CA SER A 26 -6.33 2.00 -10.06
C SER A 26 -6.95 0.91 -10.93
N THR A 27 -7.49 -0.12 -10.30
CA THR A 27 -8.18 -1.22 -11.00
C THR A 27 -9.48 -0.74 -11.64
N ASP A 28 -10.27 0.06 -10.91
CA ASP A 28 -11.52 0.63 -11.42
C ASP A 28 -11.27 1.55 -12.62
N ALA A 29 -10.19 2.31 -12.61
CA ALA A 29 -9.83 3.16 -13.73
C ALA A 29 -9.58 2.34 -15.01
N LEU A 30 -8.94 1.19 -14.87
CA LEU A 30 -8.69 0.28 -15.98
C LEU A 30 -10.00 -0.25 -16.58
N TYR A 31 -10.95 -0.60 -15.71
CA TYR A 31 -12.28 -1.06 -16.10
C TYR A 31 -13.14 0.05 -16.72
N GLN A 32 -13.17 1.24 -16.09
CA GLN A 32 -14.05 2.35 -16.51
C GLN A 32 -13.56 3.07 -17.76
N ARG A 33 -12.25 3.13 -17.97
CA ARG A 33 -11.64 3.86 -19.09
C ARG A 33 -11.44 3.03 -20.34
N THR A 34 -11.73 1.73 -20.28
CA THR A 34 -11.61 0.83 -21.41
C THR A 34 -12.96 0.16 -21.67
N ALA A 35 -13.41 0.14 -22.93
CA ALA A 35 -14.71 -0.41 -23.30
C ALA A 35 -14.76 -1.94 -23.24
N GLN A 36 -13.63 -2.62 -23.15
CA GLN A 36 -13.52 -4.07 -23.35
C GLN A 36 -12.91 -4.85 -22.20
N LEU A 37 -12.41 -4.19 -21.15
CA LEU A 37 -11.79 -4.89 -20.05
C LEU A 37 -12.80 -5.19 -18.94
N PRO A 38 -12.87 -6.44 -18.45
CA PRO A 38 -13.82 -6.81 -17.40
C PRO A 38 -13.36 -6.35 -16.02
N ARG A 39 -14.27 -6.40 -15.04
CA ARG A 39 -13.89 -6.32 -13.61
C ARG A 39 -13.13 -7.58 -13.23
N ILE A 40 -12.12 -7.41 -12.39
CA ILE A 40 -11.27 -8.52 -11.95
C ILE A 40 -11.22 -8.58 -10.43
N GLU A 41 -10.97 -9.76 -9.89
CA GLU A 41 -10.61 -9.93 -8.49
C GLU A 41 -9.13 -9.60 -8.31
N LEU A 42 -8.78 -8.99 -7.18
CA LEU A 42 -7.40 -8.62 -6.85
C LEU A 42 -6.65 -9.82 -6.28
N ILE A 43 -6.29 -10.73 -7.17
CA ILE A 43 -5.59 -11.98 -6.84
C ILE A 43 -4.23 -11.96 -7.55
N MET A 44 -3.17 -12.30 -6.82
CA MET A 44 -1.83 -12.42 -7.38
C MET A 44 -1.74 -13.67 -8.26
N PRO A 45 -1.54 -13.53 -9.58
CA PRO A 45 -1.31 -14.70 -10.42
C PRO A 45 0.09 -15.26 -10.17
N LYS A 46 0.26 -16.54 -10.53
CA LYS A 46 1.54 -17.25 -10.34
C LYS A 46 2.66 -16.73 -11.26
N LYS A 47 2.28 -16.09 -12.37
CA LYS A 47 3.22 -15.60 -13.39
C LYS A 47 2.85 -14.17 -13.79
N ALA A 48 3.85 -13.38 -14.16
CA ALA A 48 3.62 -12.04 -14.71
C ALA A 48 3.25 -12.09 -16.20
N ILE A 49 3.73 -13.10 -16.93
CA ILE A 49 3.37 -13.28 -18.34
C ILE A 49 2.18 -14.22 -18.39
N CYS A 50 0.99 -13.65 -18.68
CA CYS A 50 -0.27 -14.35 -18.65
C CYS A 50 -0.90 -14.43 -20.03
N THR A 51 -1.71 -15.46 -20.25
CA THR A 51 -2.28 -15.79 -21.57
C THR A 51 -3.76 -15.45 -21.70
N THR A 52 -4.44 -15.06 -20.62
CA THR A 52 -5.83 -14.61 -20.65
C THR A 52 -5.93 -13.14 -20.28
N THR A 53 -6.98 -12.45 -20.73
CA THR A 53 -7.20 -11.04 -20.41
C THR A 53 -7.32 -10.84 -18.90
N VAL A 54 -8.10 -11.66 -18.20
CA VAL A 54 -8.29 -11.54 -16.74
C VAL A 54 -6.97 -11.71 -16.00
N SER A 55 -6.23 -12.79 -16.30
CA SER A 55 -4.95 -13.03 -15.62
C SER A 55 -3.89 -11.98 -15.98
N ALA A 56 -3.90 -11.48 -17.21
CA ALA A 56 -3.00 -10.41 -17.62
C ALA A 56 -3.28 -9.10 -16.86
N MET A 57 -4.55 -8.77 -16.67
CA MET A 57 -4.96 -7.61 -15.85
C MET A 57 -4.55 -7.79 -14.39
N GLN A 58 -4.80 -8.96 -13.83
CA GLN A 58 -4.39 -9.28 -12.46
C GLN A 58 -2.88 -9.17 -12.29
N ALA A 59 -2.11 -9.68 -13.23
CA ALA A 59 -0.65 -9.59 -13.21
C ALA A 59 -0.18 -8.12 -13.22
N GLY A 60 -0.70 -7.32 -14.13
CA GLY A 60 -0.32 -5.91 -14.24
C GLY A 60 -0.68 -5.11 -12.99
N VAL A 61 -1.89 -5.30 -12.47
CA VAL A 61 -2.36 -4.61 -11.27
C VAL A 61 -1.57 -5.07 -10.03
N MET A 62 -1.46 -6.37 -9.80
CA MET A 62 -0.87 -6.89 -8.57
C MET A 62 0.64 -6.72 -8.53
N TYR A 63 1.36 -7.19 -9.56
CA TYR A 63 2.81 -7.00 -9.63
C TYR A 63 3.19 -5.53 -9.75
N GLY A 64 2.43 -4.77 -10.53
CA GLY A 64 2.65 -3.34 -10.69
C GLY A 64 2.46 -2.58 -9.39
N TYR A 65 1.42 -2.92 -8.62
CA TYR A 65 1.15 -2.25 -7.35
C TYR A 65 2.20 -2.60 -6.28
N ILE A 66 2.63 -3.86 -6.22
CA ILE A 66 3.75 -4.24 -5.35
C ILE A 66 5.02 -3.48 -5.73
N GLY A 67 5.29 -3.36 -7.03
CA GLY A 67 6.41 -2.55 -7.51
C GLY A 67 6.32 -1.09 -7.12
N LEU A 68 5.10 -0.52 -7.16
CA LEU A 68 4.84 0.84 -6.68
C LEU A 68 5.19 0.97 -5.20
N ILE A 69 4.70 0.06 -4.37
CA ILE A 69 4.97 0.06 -2.92
C ILE A 69 6.47 -0.07 -2.66
N GLU A 70 7.11 -1.03 -3.27
CA GLU A 70 8.56 -1.26 -3.10
C GLU A 70 9.38 -0.06 -3.57
N GLY A 71 9.00 0.53 -4.70
CA GLY A 71 9.68 1.71 -5.24
C GLY A 71 9.60 2.89 -4.29
N VAL A 72 8.41 3.20 -3.77
CA VAL A 72 8.22 4.31 -2.83
C VAL A 72 8.96 4.04 -1.52
N ILE A 73 8.82 2.84 -0.96
CA ILE A 73 9.53 2.46 0.28
C ILE A 73 11.04 2.63 0.11
N LYS A 74 11.59 2.14 -1.00
CA LYS A 74 13.02 2.22 -1.28
C LYS A 74 13.51 3.67 -1.32
N HIS A 75 12.78 4.55 -2.01
CA HIS A 75 13.14 5.96 -2.09
C HIS A 75 13.06 6.65 -0.73
N MET A 76 11.98 6.41 0.01
CA MET A 76 11.78 7.01 1.33
C MET A 76 12.80 6.49 2.34
N ALA A 77 13.10 5.19 2.34
CA ALA A 77 14.13 4.61 3.21
C ALA A 77 15.50 5.25 2.95
N GLY A 78 15.82 5.51 1.68
CA GLY A 78 17.04 6.22 1.32
C GLY A 78 17.14 7.60 1.95
N GLU A 79 16.02 8.34 1.97
CA GLU A 79 15.94 9.65 2.61
C GLU A 79 15.99 9.58 4.14
N LEU A 80 15.56 8.45 4.72
CA LEU A 80 15.56 8.22 6.17
C LEU A 80 16.88 7.63 6.71
N GLY A 81 17.90 7.55 5.88
CA GLY A 81 19.22 7.06 6.28
C GLY A 81 19.60 5.69 5.73
N GLY A 82 18.80 5.12 4.84
CA GLY A 82 19.11 3.87 4.12
C GLY A 82 18.25 2.68 4.54
N GLU A 83 17.82 2.59 5.79
CA GLU A 83 16.95 1.53 6.27
C GLU A 83 15.76 2.12 7.00
N ALA A 84 14.62 1.44 6.91
CA ALA A 84 13.40 1.83 7.62
C ALA A 84 12.63 0.59 8.04
N PHE A 85 12.02 0.64 9.21
CA PHE A 85 11.05 -0.37 9.65
C PHE A 85 9.69 -0.01 9.05
N VAL A 86 9.10 -0.91 8.29
CA VAL A 86 7.88 -0.65 7.51
C VAL A 86 6.67 -1.31 8.16
N ILE A 87 5.72 -0.48 8.58
CA ILE A 87 4.44 -0.91 9.14
C ILE A 87 3.35 -0.59 8.10
N ALA A 88 2.54 -1.57 7.76
CA ALA A 88 1.41 -1.40 6.86
C ALA A 88 0.09 -1.56 7.60
N THR A 89 -0.92 -0.82 7.17
CA THR A 89 -2.29 -0.93 7.67
C THR A 89 -3.29 -0.69 6.53
N GLY A 90 -4.54 -1.03 6.75
CA GLY A 90 -5.61 -0.87 5.78
C GLY A 90 -6.08 -2.19 5.17
N GLY A 91 -7.13 -2.12 4.35
CA GLY A 91 -7.81 -3.31 3.83
C GLY A 91 -6.97 -4.21 2.94
N PHE A 92 -5.98 -3.67 2.23
CA PHE A 92 -5.11 -4.44 1.33
C PHE A 92 -3.74 -4.74 1.91
N ALA A 93 -3.48 -4.36 3.18
CA ALA A 93 -2.16 -4.50 3.79
C ALA A 93 -1.64 -5.95 3.80
N ASN A 94 -2.50 -6.91 4.19
CA ASN A 94 -2.12 -8.32 4.21
C ASN A 94 -1.80 -8.86 2.82
N THR A 95 -2.62 -8.50 1.83
CA THR A 95 -2.41 -8.92 0.44
C THR A 95 -1.08 -8.38 -0.09
N MET A 96 -0.77 -7.13 0.19
CA MET A 96 0.48 -6.51 -0.25
C MET A 96 1.68 -7.11 0.49
N ALA A 97 1.56 -7.31 1.80
CA ALA A 97 2.64 -7.90 2.61
C ALA A 97 2.99 -9.32 2.17
N ALA A 98 2.01 -10.09 1.69
CA ALA A 98 2.26 -11.43 1.15
C ALA A 98 3.07 -11.39 -0.15
N GLY A 99 3.06 -10.28 -0.87
CA GLY A 99 3.76 -10.12 -2.14
C GLY A 99 5.13 -9.44 -2.05
N THR A 100 5.55 -8.98 -0.88
CA THR A 100 6.82 -8.27 -0.72
C THR A 100 7.47 -8.58 0.62
N LYS A 101 8.78 -8.57 0.65
CA LYS A 101 9.58 -8.67 1.89
C LYS A 101 9.86 -7.31 2.53
N MET A 102 9.46 -6.23 1.89
CA MET A 102 9.76 -4.87 2.35
C MET A 102 8.80 -4.36 3.42
N ILE A 103 7.68 -5.04 3.65
CA ILE A 103 6.76 -4.75 4.75
C ILE A 103 7.12 -5.65 5.93
N ASP A 104 7.50 -5.04 7.05
CA ASP A 104 7.97 -5.78 8.24
C ASP A 104 6.79 -6.28 9.08
N VAL A 105 5.75 -5.46 9.22
CA VAL A 105 4.61 -5.75 10.09
C VAL A 105 3.32 -5.21 9.46
N VAL A 106 2.23 -5.93 9.63
CA VAL A 106 0.87 -5.44 9.33
C VAL A 106 0.14 -5.20 10.65
N GLU A 107 -0.28 -3.95 10.88
CA GLU A 107 -1.03 -3.55 12.07
C GLU A 107 -2.45 -3.13 11.67
N PRO A 108 -3.44 -4.04 11.74
CA PRO A 108 -4.79 -3.74 11.24
C PRO A 108 -5.51 -2.63 12.02
N PHE A 109 -5.12 -2.37 13.28
CA PHE A 109 -5.76 -1.39 14.15
C PHE A 109 -4.92 -0.14 14.38
N LEU A 110 -3.93 0.13 13.52
CA LEU A 110 -3.00 1.24 13.71
C LEU A 110 -3.73 2.59 13.82
N THR A 111 -4.67 2.86 12.94
CA THR A 111 -5.45 4.11 12.95
C THR A 111 -6.29 4.25 14.22
N LEU A 112 -6.95 3.16 14.64
CA LEU A 112 -7.77 3.15 15.85
C LEU A 112 -6.89 3.35 17.09
N GLU A 113 -5.72 2.75 17.13
CA GLU A 113 -4.76 2.94 18.21
C GLU A 113 -4.28 4.39 18.28
N GLY A 114 -4.02 5.00 17.12
CA GLY A 114 -3.67 6.42 17.04
C GLY A 114 -4.78 7.32 17.59
N LEU A 115 -6.03 7.05 17.23
CA LEU A 115 -7.19 7.78 17.75
C LEU A 115 -7.33 7.61 19.25
N ARG A 116 -7.11 6.42 19.77
CA ARG A 116 -7.13 6.16 21.22
C ARG A 116 -6.08 7.00 21.94
N LEU A 117 -4.86 7.03 21.43
CA LEU A 117 -3.78 7.82 22.01
C LEU A 117 -4.09 9.31 22.01
N ILE A 118 -4.66 9.83 20.94
CA ILE A 118 -5.07 11.24 20.85
C ILE A 118 -6.16 11.55 21.89
N TYR A 119 -7.16 10.66 22.00
CA TYR A 119 -8.21 10.81 23.01
C TYR A 119 -7.62 10.85 24.43
N GLU A 120 -6.75 9.89 24.75
CA GLU A 120 -6.12 9.81 26.08
C GLU A 120 -5.32 11.09 26.42
N LYS A 121 -4.64 11.67 25.43
CA LYS A 121 -3.89 12.92 25.63
C LYS A 121 -4.78 14.13 25.85
N ASN A 122 -6.01 14.11 25.38
CA ASN A 122 -6.89 15.28 25.37
C ASN A 122 -8.10 15.19 26.31
N LYS A 123 -8.39 14.03 26.90
CA LYS A 123 -9.61 13.80 27.70
C LYS A 123 -9.73 14.68 28.93
N ASN A 124 -8.64 15.25 29.42
CA ASN A 124 -8.62 16.12 30.62
C ASN A 124 -8.41 17.60 30.29
N LYS A 125 -8.57 17.98 29.01
CA LYS A 125 -8.45 19.38 28.58
C LYS A 125 -9.80 20.08 28.50
#